data_6da1fc6bbcbe85e78fb446f040fcec5a
#
_entry.id   6da1fc6bbcbe85e78fb446f040fcec5a
#
_cell.length_a   1.000
_cell.length_b   1.000
_cell.length_c   1.000
_cell.angle_alpha   90.00
_cell.angle_beta   90.00
_cell.angle_gamma   90.00
#
_symmetry.space_group_name_H-M   'P 1'
#
loop_
_entity.id
_entity.type
_entity.pdbx_description
1 polymer ?
#
loop_
_entity_poly.entity_id
_entity_poly.type
_entity_poly.pdbx_seq_one_letter_code
_entity_poly.pdbx_strand_id
1 'polypeptide(L)'
;MITVSNLVKDYRTNSGRIRALDGINLTVCRGQRIGVLGKNGSGKSTLIRVVGGVELPTRGKVRREMSVSWPLAFRGGFQNNLSAYENLRFIARIYQRSFEELCAYVEDFTELGARLRDPVQTYSSGMRAKLSFGVSLAIEFDCYLVDEVFAVGDRRFRKKCKEELFDKRSDRALLMVSHQPATIKQSCDIGILIEKGRHIDTFDVKHGSDWKKYALVA
;
A
#
# COMPACT_ATOMS: atom_id res chain seq x y z
N MET A 1 -8.10 -9.76 -11.04
CA MET A 1 -8.24 -8.28 -11.12
C MET A 1 -8.90 -7.74 -9.87
N ILE A 2 -8.84 -6.41 -9.65
CA ILE A 2 -9.60 -5.70 -8.62
C ILE A 2 -10.58 -4.79 -9.33
N THR A 3 -11.86 -4.84 -8.95
CA THR A 3 -12.90 -3.96 -9.50
C THR A 3 -13.54 -3.17 -8.37
N VAL A 4 -13.50 -1.86 -8.50
CA VAL A 4 -14.14 -0.89 -7.60
C VAL A 4 -15.33 -0.30 -8.34
N SER A 5 -16.53 -0.40 -7.77
CA SER A 5 -17.77 0.04 -8.42
C SER A 5 -18.57 0.97 -7.50
N ASN A 6 -18.77 2.21 -7.96
CA ASN A 6 -19.52 3.25 -7.28
C ASN A 6 -19.15 3.40 -5.80
N LEU A 7 -17.84 3.40 -5.51
CA LEU A 7 -17.31 3.38 -4.16
C LEU A 7 -17.55 4.71 -3.45
N VAL A 8 -18.26 4.66 -2.33
CA VAL A 8 -18.47 5.79 -1.42
C VAL A 8 -17.94 5.44 -0.05
N LYS A 9 -17.18 6.35 0.54
CA LYS A 9 -16.72 6.23 1.93
C LYS A 9 -17.02 7.52 2.69
N ASP A 10 -17.79 7.39 3.76
CA ASP A 10 -18.10 8.47 4.66
C ASP A 10 -17.54 8.17 6.06
N TYR A 11 -17.01 9.17 6.71
CA TYR A 11 -16.60 9.13 8.12
C TYR A 11 -17.54 9.96 8.97
N ARG A 12 -17.93 9.46 10.13
CA ARG A 12 -18.63 10.23 11.16
C ARG A 12 -17.61 10.98 12.01
N THR A 13 -17.83 12.25 12.20
CA THR A 13 -17.01 13.11 13.07
C THR A 13 -17.92 13.81 14.06
N ASN A 14 -17.36 14.40 15.11
CA ASN A 14 -18.13 15.19 16.09
C ASN A 14 -18.82 16.40 15.44
N SER A 15 -18.28 16.92 14.33
CA SER A 15 -18.83 18.05 13.57
C SER A 15 -19.76 17.64 12.43
N GLY A 16 -20.06 16.34 12.26
CA GLY A 16 -20.94 15.85 11.20
C GLY A 16 -20.34 14.70 10.40
N ARG A 17 -20.67 14.65 9.11
CA ARG A 17 -20.25 13.58 8.19
C ARG A 17 -19.29 14.13 7.13
N ILE A 18 -18.14 13.49 6.97
CA ILE A 18 -17.16 13.80 5.94
C ILE A 18 -17.20 12.72 4.88
N ARG A 19 -17.47 13.09 3.63
CA ARG A 19 -17.37 12.19 2.49
C ARG A 19 -15.96 12.20 1.93
N ALA A 20 -15.23 11.11 2.15
CA ALA A 20 -13.86 10.97 1.70
C ALA A 20 -13.74 10.39 0.28
N LEU A 21 -14.71 9.53 -0.13
CA LEU A 21 -14.82 9.00 -1.49
C LEU A 21 -16.27 9.12 -1.95
N ASP A 22 -16.47 9.51 -3.23
CA ASP A 22 -17.78 9.81 -3.79
C ASP A 22 -17.92 9.23 -5.21
N GLY A 23 -18.34 7.94 -5.29
CA GLY A 23 -18.65 7.28 -6.55
C GLY A 23 -17.41 6.86 -7.36
N ILE A 24 -16.30 6.48 -6.70
CA ILE A 24 -15.10 6.02 -7.41
C ILE A 24 -15.38 4.72 -8.17
N ASN A 25 -14.98 4.70 -9.44
CA ASN A 25 -14.90 3.51 -10.27
C ASN A 25 -13.45 3.31 -10.72
N LEU A 26 -12.91 2.11 -10.53
CA LEU A 26 -11.53 1.77 -10.84
C LEU A 26 -11.39 0.28 -11.10
N THR A 27 -10.62 -0.08 -12.12
CA THR A 27 -10.18 -1.46 -12.35
C THR A 27 -8.67 -1.53 -12.31
N VAL A 28 -8.12 -2.51 -11.60
CA VAL A 28 -6.69 -2.82 -11.55
C VAL A 28 -6.50 -4.23 -12.08
N CYS A 29 -5.82 -4.36 -13.23
CA CYS A 29 -5.50 -5.64 -13.83
C CYS A 29 -4.19 -6.22 -13.26
N ARG A 30 -3.95 -7.53 -13.47
CA ARG A 30 -2.64 -8.15 -13.13
C ARG A 30 -1.52 -7.44 -13.88
N GLY A 31 -0.40 -7.22 -13.21
CA GLY A 31 0.76 -6.52 -13.77
C GLY A 31 0.58 -5.01 -13.99
N GLN A 32 -0.63 -4.47 -13.85
CA GLN A 32 -0.90 -3.06 -14.06
C GLN A 32 -0.41 -2.22 -12.88
N ARG A 33 0.27 -1.12 -13.17
CA ARG A 33 0.86 -0.23 -12.17
C ARG A 33 0.21 1.15 -12.24
N ILE A 34 -0.62 1.45 -11.26
CA ILE A 34 -1.45 2.66 -11.21
C ILE A 34 -0.94 3.60 -10.11
N GLY A 35 -0.63 4.84 -10.50
CA GLY A 35 -0.34 5.93 -9.58
C GLY A 35 -1.58 6.77 -9.29
N VAL A 36 -1.85 7.04 -8.02
CA VAL A 36 -2.98 7.88 -7.58
C VAL A 36 -2.45 9.24 -7.19
N LEU A 37 -2.88 10.26 -7.91
CA LEU A 37 -2.52 11.67 -7.71
C LEU A 37 -3.70 12.47 -7.16
N GLY A 38 -3.41 13.61 -6.56
CA GLY A 38 -4.40 14.55 -6.03
C GLY A 38 -3.89 15.26 -4.78
N LYS A 39 -4.51 16.38 -4.43
CA LYS A 39 -4.17 17.20 -3.26
C LYS A 39 -4.33 16.43 -1.94
N ASN A 40 -3.70 16.93 -0.89
CA ASN A 40 -3.91 16.41 0.45
C ASN A 40 -5.39 16.49 0.84
N GLY A 41 -5.91 15.41 1.46
CA GLY A 41 -7.34 15.31 1.81
C GLY A 41 -8.25 14.93 0.64
N SER A 42 -7.76 14.67 -0.58
CA SER A 42 -8.61 14.27 -1.72
C SER A 42 -9.19 12.86 -1.65
N GLY A 43 -8.77 12.02 -0.67
CA GLY A 43 -9.30 10.67 -0.48
C GLY A 43 -8.35 9.52 -0.88
N LYS A 44 -7.12 9.82 -1.34
CA LYS A 44 -6.16 8.81 -1.82
C LYS A 44 -5.87 7.69 -0.82
N SER A 45 -5.47 8.03 0.40
CA SER A 45 -5.18 7.03 1.45
C SER A 45 -6.43 6.26 1.87
N THR A 46 -7.61 6.88 1.82
CA THR A 46 -8.88 6.21 2.04
C THR A 46 -9.15 5.17 0.94
N LEU A 47 -8.89 5.51 -0.33
CA LEU A 47 -9.02 4.56 -1.44
C LEU A 47 -8.13 3.34 -1.22
N ILE A 48 -6.85 3.55 -0.90
CA ILE A 48 -5.89 2.47 -0.61
C ILE A 48 -6.39 1.56 0.52
N ARG A 49 -6.86 2.14 1.64
CA ARG A 49 -7.36 1.34 2.79
C ARG A 49 -8.60 0.53 2.44
N VAL A 50 -9.53 1.11 1.67
CA VAL A 50 -10.74 0.39 1.24
C VAL A 50 -10.41 -0.68 0.19
N VAL A 51 -9.53 -0.39 -0.77
CA VAL A 51 -9.06 -1.39 -1.75
C VAL A 51 -8.30 -2.52 -1.06
N GLY A 52 -7.51 -2.24 -0.03
CA GLY A 52 -6.80 -3.25 0.78
C GLY A 52 -7.69 -4.05 1.74
N GLY A 53 -8.97 -3.67 1.90
CA GLY A 53 -9.88 -4.34 2.83
C GLY A 53 -9.66 -3.98 4.31
N VAL A 54 -8.80 -3.02 4.60
CA VAL A 54 -8.56 -2.49 5.96
C VAL A 54 -9.79 -1.73 6.45
N GLU A 55 -10.52 -1.11 5.54
CA GLU A 55 -11.77 -0.43 5.81
C GLU A 55 -12.87 -0.92 4.85
N LEU A 56 -14.11 -1.00 5.37
CA LEU A 56 -15.27 -1.29 4.55
C LEU A 56 -15.79 -0.02 3.86
N PRO A 57 -16.32 -0.12 2.63
CA PRO A 57 -17.01 0.98 1.99
C PRO A 57 -18.32 1.32 2.70
N THR A 58 -18.76 2.58 2.63
CA THR A 58 -20.10 2.98 3.08
C THR A 58 -21.16 2.55 2.06
N ARG A 59 -20.83 2.66 0.76
CA ARG A 59 -21.64 2.20 -0.37
C ARG A 59 -20.73 1.75 -1.51
N GLY A 60 -21.31 1.04 -2.47
CA GLY A 60 -20.56 0.47 -3.59
C GLY A 60 -19.89 -0.86 -3.22
N LYS A 61 -19.03 -1.36 -4.09
CA LYS A 61 -18.41 -2.69 -3.94
C LYS A 61 -16.94 -2.65 -4.35
N VAL A 62 -16.13 -3.45 -3.66
CA VAL A 62 -14.76 -3.79 -4.09
C VAL A 62 -14.66 -5.30 -4.22
N ARG A 63 -14.50 -5.78 -5.46
CA ARG A 63 -14.29 -7.20 -5.78
C ARG A 63 -12.81 -7.44 -6.04
N ARG A 64 -12.23 -8.42 -5.36
CA ARG A 64 -10.83 -8.82 -5.48
C ARG A 64 -10.75 -10.25 -5.96
N GLU A 65 -10.25 -10.44 -7.18
CA GLU A 65 -10.04 -11.75 -7.83
C GLU A 65 -8.54 -12.08 -7.91
N MET A 66 -7.75 -11.39 -7.12
CA MET A 66 -6.33 -11.61 -6.90
C MET A 66 -5.98 -11.24 -5.46
N SER A 67 -4.89 -11.77 -4.93
CA SER A 67 -4.40 -11.42 -3.61
C SER A 67 -3.92 -9.96 -3.59
N VAL A 68 -4.32 -9.24 -2.54
CA VAL A 68 -4.01 -7.81 -2.38
C VAL A 68 -3.34 -7.61 -1.03
N SER A 69 -2.22 -6.89 -1.02
CA SER A 69 -1.57 -6.57 0.23
C SER A 69 -2.42 -5.59 1.05
N TRP A 70 -2.21 -5.56 2.35
CA TRP A 70 -2.53 -4.35 3.11
C TRP A 70 -1.64 -3.20 2.63
N PRO A 71 -1.96 -1.93 2.93
CA PRO A 71 -1.07 -0.82 2.62
C PRO A 71 0.32 -1.08 3.22
N LEU A 72 1.37 -1.03 2.40
CA LEU A 72 2.74 -1.30 2.87
C LEU A 72 3.10 -0.36 4.03
N ALA A 73 3.83 -0.87 5.04
CA ALA A 73 4.12 -0.21 6.31
C ALA A 73 2.87 0.15 7.16
N PHE A 74 1.72 -0.47 6.90
CA PHE A 74 0.55 -0.36 7.76
C PHE A 74 0.85 -0.87 9.17
N ARG A 75 0.61 -0.04 10.18
CA ARG A 75 1.02 -0.31 11.58
C ARG A 75 0.05 -1.21 12.34
N GLY A 76 -1.11 -1.52 11.77
CA GLY A 76 -2.21 -2.21 12.47
C GLY A 76 -2.20 -3.74 12.36
N GLY A 77 -1.23 -4.35 11.69
CA GLY A 77 -1.22 -5.79 11.42
C GLY A 77 -0.54 -6.66 12.49
N PHE A 78 0.05 -6.06 13.53
CA PHE A 78 0.79 -6.81 14.56
C PHE A 78 0.16 -6.69 15.93
N GLN A 79 0.22 -7.80 16.67
CA GLN A 79 -0.06 -7.82 18.11
C GLN A 79 1.16 -7.27 18.85
N ASN A 80 1.00 -6.10 19.45
CA ASN A 80 2.11 -5.35 20.03
C ASN A 80 2.80 -6.06 21.21
N ASN A 81 2.06 -6.86 21.98
CA ASN A 81 2.58 -7.58 23.15
C ASN A 81 3.34 -8.86 22.76
N LEU A 82 3.24 -9.29 21.51
CA LEU A 82 3.94 -10.45 20.99
C LEU A 82 5.24 -10.04 20.30
N SER A 83 6.20 -10.97 20.28
CA SER A 83 7.43 -10.82 19.50
C SER A 83 7.14 -10.80 17.99
N ALA A 84 8.11 -10.36 17.19
CA ALA A 84 7.98 -10.45 15.73
C ALA A 84 7.83 -11.91 15.28
N TYR A 85 8.58 -12.86 15.85
CA TYR A 85 8.44 -14.29 15.50
C TYR A 85 7.04 -14.85 15.79
N GLU A 86 6.42 -14.48 16.92
CA GLU A 86 5.05 -14.92 17.23
C GLU A 86 4.03 -14.33 16.24
N ASN A 87 4.19 -13.05 15.90
CA ASN A 87 3.40 -12.42 14.86
C ASN A 87 3.60 -13.11 13.49
N LEU A 88 4.84 -13.42 13.11
CA LEU A 88 5.16 -14.13 11.86
C LEU A 88 4.53 -15.51 11.83
N ARG A 89 4.55 -16.26 12.94
CA ARG A 89 3.90 -17.58 13.05
C ARG A 89 2.40 -17.50 12.82
N PHE A 90 1.75 -16.47 13.39
CA PHE A 90 0.33 -16.23 13.18
C PHE A 90 0.03 -15.88 11.70
N ILE A 91 0.83 -14.99 11.11
CA ILE A 91 0.69 -14.57 9.70
C ILE A 91 0.95 -15.76 8.75
N ALA A 92 1.98 -16.57 9.00
CA ALA A 92 2.28 -17.77 8.22
C ALA A 92 1.06 -18.72 8.15
N ARG A 93 0.37 -18.92 9.28
CA ARG A 93 -0.85 -19.74 9.33
C ARG A 93 -2.00 -19.14 8.54
N ILE A 94 -2.24 -17.83 8.64
CA ILE A 94 -3.32 -17.14 7.91
C ILE A 94 -3.11 -17.27 6.40
N TYR A 95 -1.87 -17.05 5.93
CA TYR A 95 -1.54 -17.05 4.51
C TYR A 95 -1.07 -18.40 3.97
N GLN A 96 -1.10 -19.46 4.81
CA GLN A 96 -0.68 -20.83 4.45
C GLN A 96 0.73 -20.86 3.85
N ARG A 97 1.66 -20.13 4.49
CA ARG A 97 3.08 -20.07 4.11
C ARG A 97 3.94 -20.83 5.14
N SER A 98 5.11 -21.31 4.70
CA SER A 98 6.12 -21.84 5.62
C SER A 98 6.56 -20.75 6.59
N PHE A 99 6.52 -21.07 7.88
CA PHE A 99 7.00 -20.15 8.93
C PHE A 99 8.50 -19.92 8.81
N GLU A 100 9.26 -20.98 8.49
CA GLU A 100 10.70 -20.96 8.37
C GLU A 100 11.15 -20.06 7.22
N GLU A 101 10.53 -20.20 6.04
CA GLU A 101 10.82 -19.37 4.86
C GLU A 101 10.46 -17.89 5.10
N LEU A 102 9.30 -17.67 5.72
CA LEU A 102 8.84 -16.31 6.03
C LEU A 102 9.76 -15.64 7.04
N CYS A 103 10.20 -16.35 8.09
CA CYS A 103 11.16 -15.84 9.06
C CYS A 103 12.51 -15.54 8.42
N ALA A 104 13.05 -16.46 7.64
CA ALA A 104 14.35 -16.29 6.98
C ALA A 104 14.35 -15.05 6.07
N TYR A 105 13.27 -14.87 5.27
CA TYR A 105 13.14 -13.69 4.42
C TYR A 105 13.06 -12.40 5.24
N VAL A 106 12.21 -12.38 6.28
CA VAL A 106 12.01 -11.17 7.10
C VAL A 106 13.29 -10.83 7.87
N GLU A 107 14.01 -11.82 8.39
CA GLU A 107 15.28 -11.61 9.10
C GLU A 107 16.34 -10.97 8.19
N ASP A 108 16.55 -11.54 7.00
CA ASP A 108 17.48 -11.02 5.99
C ASP A 108 17.08 -9.62 5.50
N PHE A 109 15.77 -9.45 5.20
CA PHE A 109 15.30 -8.20 4.64
C PHE A 109 15.37 -7.04 5.62
N THR A 110 14.94 -7.26 6.88
CA THR A 110 14.79 -6.19 7.89
C THR A 110 16.08 -5.87 8.62
N GLU A 111 17.02 -6.81 8.67
CA GLU A 111 18.28 -6.72 9.41
C GLU A 111 18.06 -6.40 10.92
N LEU A 112 16.93 -6.86 11.50
CA LEU A 112 16.59 -6.63 12.89
C LEU A 112 17.28 -7.61 13.85
N GLY A 113 17.76 -8.76 13.35
CA GLY A 113 18.53 -9.75 14.10
C GLY A 113 17.81 -10.22 15.37
N ALA A 114 18.50 -10.21 16.50
CA ALA A 114 17.96 -10.65 17.80
C ALA A 114 16.69 -9.89 18.23
N ARG A 115 16.48 -8.66 17.73
CA ARG A 115 15.29 -7.88 18.03
C ARG A 115 13.99 -8.54 17.59
N LEU A 116 14.02 -9.45 16.63
CA LEU A 116 12.81 -10.20 16.21
C LEU A 116 12.21 -11.05 17.34
N ARG A 117 12.96 -11.30 18.41
CA ARG A 117 12.48 -11.99 19.63
C ARG A 117 11.82 -11.08 20.64
N ASP A 118 12.01 -9.77 20.52
CA ASP A 118 11.44 -8.80 21.45
C ASP A 118 9.98 -8.48 21.08
N PRO A 119 9.14 -8.10 22.05
CA PRO A 119 7.78 -7.64 21.78
C PRO A 119 7.77 -6.42 20.85
N VAL A 120 6.86 -6.42 19.87
CA VAL A 120 6.77 -5.35 18.85
C VAL A 120 6.52 -3.96 19.46
N GLN A 121 5.88 -3.89 20.64
CA GLN A 121 5.69 -2.62 21.35
C GLN A 121 7.01 -1.91 21.71
N THR A 122 8.11 -2.65 21.86
CA THR A 122 9.44 -2.08 22.18
C THR A 122 10.15 -1.51 20.96
N TYR A 123 9.62 -1.72 19.76
CA TYR A 123 10.25 -1.27 18.53
C TYR A 123 10.10 0.23 18.31
N SER A 124 11.14 0.86 17.79
CA SER A 124 11.05 2.20 17.24
C SER A 124 10.09 2.23 16.05
N SER A 125 9.64 3.43 15.65
CA SER A 125 8.80 3.59 14.45
C SER A 125 9.47 3.04 13.18
N GLY A 126 10.79 3.21 13.06
CA GLY A 126 11.60 2.68 11.96
C GLY A 126 11.65 1.15 11.95
N MET A 127 11.86 0.51 13.11
CA MET A 127 11.87 -0.95 13.23
C MET A 127 10.51 -1.57 12.90
N ARG A 128 9.42 -0.96 13.37
CA ARG A 128 8.05 -1.43 13.04
C ARG A 128 7.78 -1.35 11.54
N ALA A 129 8.23 -0.29 10.92
CA ALA A 129 8.04 -0.13 9.49
C ALA A 129 8.91 -1.10 8.68
N LYS A 130 10.15 -1.37 9.10
CA LYS A 130 11.00 -2.41 8.52
C LYS A 130 10.31 -3.78 8.60
N LEU A 131 9.81 -4.14 9.79
CA LEU A 131 9.08 -5.39 10.00
C LEU A 131 7.84 -5.48 9.12
N SER A 132 6.98 -4.44 9.13
CA SER A 132 5.75 -4.42 8.33
C SER A 132 6.02 -4.57 6.84
N PHE A 133 7.03 -3.87 6.34
CA PHE A 133 7.42 -3.95 4.93
C PHE A 133 7.97 -5.33 4.58
N GLY A 134 8.89 -5.88 5.38
CA GLY A 134 9.45 -7.20 5.18
C GLY A 134 8.40 -8.31 5.15
N VAL A 135 7.46 -8.27 6.09
CA VAL A 135 6.35 -9.24 6.14
C VAL A 135 5.45 -9.12 4.91
N SER A 136 5.12 -7.90 4.49
CA SER A 136 4.28 -7.69 3.30
C SER A 136 4.93 -8.23 2.03
N LEU A 137 6.25 -8.13 1.91
CA LEU A 137 6.97 -8.68 0.76
C LEU A 137 7.14 -10.21 0.82
N ALA A 138 7.32 -10.76 2.03
CA ALA A 138 7.49 -12.20 2.25
C ALA A 138 6.23 -13.01 1.88
N ILE A 139 5.04 -12.42 1.96
CA ILE A 139 3.78 -13.09 1.64
C ILE A 139 3.55 -13.25 0.13
N GLU A 140 4.15 -12.39 -0.69
CA GLU A 140 4.02 -12.41 -2.15
C GLU A 140 2.58 -12.23 -2.66
N PHE A 141 2.10 -11.01 -2.65
CA PHE A 141 0.78 -10.65 -3.20
C PHE A 141 0.81 -10.46 -4.72
N ASP A 142 -0.34 -10.65 -5.38
CA ASP A 142 -0.55 -10.31 -6.78
C ASP A 142 -0.59 -8.78 -7.02
N CYS A 143 -1.06 -8.02 -6.02
CA CYS A 143 -1.16 -6.56 -6.06
C CYS A 143 -0.65 -5.94 -4.76
N TYR A 144 0.29 -5.00 -4.88
CA TYR A 144 0.81 -4.25 -3.75
C TYR A 144 0.16 -2.88 -3.64
N LEU A 145 -0.19 -2.49 -2.41
CA LEU A 145 -0.77 -1.19 -2.09
C LEU A 145 0.28 -0.33 -1.39
N VAL A 146 0.60 0.82 -1.97
CA VAL A 146 1.64 1.72 -1.47
C VAL A 146 1.04 3.08 -1.13
N ASP A 147 1.09 3.48 0.15
CA ASP A 147 0.62 4.78 0.62
C ASP A 147 1.82 5.56 1.19
N GLU A 148 2.48 6.35 0.35
CA GLU A 148 3.61 7.26 0.70
C GLU A 148 4.80 6.63 1.46
N VAL A 149 5.00 5.34 1.39
CA VAL A 149 5.78 4.52 2.33
C VAL A 149 7.30 4.68 2.24
N PHE A 150 7.84 5.29 1.17
CA PHE A 150 9.30 5.37 1.01
C PHE A 150 10.00 6.40 1.93
N ALA A 151 9.25 7.02 2.84
CA ALA A 151 9.81 7.90 3.87
C ALA A 151 10.38 7.15 5.09
N VAL A 152 10.25 5.82 5.16
CA VAL A 152 10.58 5.04 6.36
C VAL A 152 11.94 4.36 6.24
N GLY A 153 12.67 4.34 7.35
CA GLY A 153 14.00 3.74 7.44
C GLY A 153 15.12 4.66 6.93
N ASP A 154 16.34 4.16 7.01
CA ASP A 154 17.50 4.84 6.47
C ASP A 154 17.58 4.76 4.92
N ARG A 155 18.57 5.45 4.33
CA ARG A 155 18.74 5.50 2.87
C ARG A 155 18.97 4.11 2.25
N ARG A 156 19.72 3.23 2.95
CA ARG A 156 20.02 1.87 2.47
C ARG A 156 18.75 1.03 2.44
N PHE A 157 17.96 1.07 3.52
CA PHE A 157 16.69 0.34 3.59
C PHE A 157 15.68 0.82 2.54
N ARG A 158 15.58 2.13 2.32
CA ARG A 158 14.70 2.68 1.27
C ARG A 158 15.09 2.21 -0.12
N LYS A 159 16.40 2.09 -0.40
CA LYS A 159 16.89 1.54 -1.67
C LYS A 159 16.49 0.07 -1.80
N LYS A 160 16.72 -0.75 -0.76
CA LYS A 160 16.33 -2.17 -0.70
C LYS A 160 14.82 -2.34 -0.95
N CYS A 161 13.97 -1.51 -0.32
CA CYS A 161 12.52 -1.52 -0.55
C CYS A 161 12.13 -1.24 -2.00
N LYS A 162 12.79 -0.25 -2.63
CA LYS A 162 12.54 0.09 -4.03
C LYS A 162 12.93 -1.05 -4.97
N GLU A 163 14.11 -1.61 -4.81
CA GLU A 163 14.60 -2.75 -5.59
C GLU A 163 13.66 -3.95 -5.45
N GLU A 164 13.26 -4.29 -4.23
CA GLU A 164 12.34 -5.41 -3.99
C GLU A 164 10.95 -5.21 -4.62
N LEU A 165 10.40 -4.00 -4.56
CA LEU A 165 9.04 -3.73 -5.02
C LEU A 165 8.98 -3.40 -6.51
N PHE A 166 9.95 -2.65 -7.04
CA PHE A 166 9.88 -2.12 -8.40
C PHE A 166 10.64 -2.95 -9.41
N ASP A 167 11.77 -3.54 -9.00
CA ASP A 167 12.61 -4.31 -9.91
C ASP A 167 12.26 -5.80 -9.85
N LYS A 168 12.34 -6.41 -8.66
CA LYS A 168 12.09 -7.85 -8.50
C LYS A 168 10.61 -8.25 -8.64
N ARG A 169 9.67 -7.33 -8.41
CA ARG A 169 8.21 -7.55 -8.54
C ARG A 169 7.59 -6.65 -9.60
N SER A 170 8.34 -6.43 -10.68
CA SER A 170 7.89 -5.60 -11.81
C SER A 170 6.67 -6.18 -12.54
N ASP A 171 6.47 -7.49 -12.46
CA ASP A 171 5.33 -8.24 -13.00
C ASP A 171 4.06 -8.15 -12.14
N ARG A 172 4.16 -7.65 -10.91
CA ARG A 172 3.03 -7.55 -9.98
C ARG A 172 2.25 -6.25 -10.18
N ALA A 173 0.95 -6.33 -9.95
CA ALA A 173 0.12 -5.12 -9.94
C ALA A 173 0.50 -4.20 -8.78
N LEU A 174 0.37 -2.90 -9.01
CA LEU A 174 0.70 -1.87 -8.03
C LEU A 174 -0.39 -0.79 -8.03
N LEU A 175 -0.91 -0.45 -6.86
CA LEU A 175 -1.69 0.76 -6.66
C LEU A 175 -0.94 1.66 -5.67
N MET A 176 -0.41 2.78 -6.16
CA MET A 176 0.51 3.63 -5.42
C MET A 176 -0.04 5.04 -5.24
N VAL A 177 -0.06 5.53 -4.02
CA VAL A 177 -0.22 6.95 -3.68
C VAL A 177 1.14 7.54 -3.41
N SER A 178 1.47 8.64 -4.05
CA SER A 178 2.67 9.42 -3.74
C SER A 178 2.44 10.90 -4.07
N HIS A 179 2.94 11.77 -3.21
CA HIS A 179 3.03 13.20 -3.49
C HIS A 179 4.33 13.57 -4.23
N GLN A 180 5.15 12.57 -4.57
CA GLN A 180 6.35 12.77 -5.39
C GLN A 180 6.07 12.31 -6.83
N PRO A 181 5.79 13.25 -7.76
CA PRO A 181 5.48 12.90 -9.16
C PRO A 181 6.57 12.05 -9.82
N ALA A 182 7.84 12.32 -9.51
CA ALA A 182 8.96 11.56 -10.05
C ALA A 182 8.89 10.07 -9.71
N THR A 183 8.45 9.72 -8.48
CA THR A 183 8.29 8.31 -8.06
C THR A 183 7.18 7.63 -8.87
N ILE A 184 6.05 8.31 -9.07
CA ILE A 184 4.95 7.78 -9.89
C ILE A 184 5.41 7.57 -11.33
N LYS A 185 6.13 8.55 -11.91
CA LYS A 185 6.65 8.45 -13.28
C LYS A 185 7.60 7.27 -13.48
N GLN A 186 8.42 6.96 -12.48
CA GLN A 186 9.35 5.84 -12.55
C GLN A 186 8.70 4.47 -12.34
N SER A 187 7.58 4.42 -11.59
CA SER A 187 7.05 3.17 -11.06
C SER A 187 5.68 2.77 -11.58
N CYS A 188 4.96 3.67 -12.25
CA CYS A 188 3.60 3.44 -12.73
C CYS A 188 3.49 3.66 -14.24
N ASP A 189 2.51 3.00 -14.85
CA ASP A 189 2.18 3.12 -16.26
C ASP A 189 0.99 4.07 -16.44
N ILE A 190 0.03 4.00 -15.56
CA ILE A 190 -1.21 4.76 -15.56
C ILE A 190 -1.27 5.66 -14.33
N GLY A 191 -1.73 6.89 -14.53
CA GLY A 191 -2.07 7.82 -13.46
C GLY A 191 -3.58 8.01 -13.38
N ILE A 192 -4.11 8.09 -12.16
CA ILE A 192 -5.48 8.53 -11.91
C ILE A 192 -5.44 9.77 -11.01
N LEU A 193 -6.27 10.76 -11.34
CA LEU A 193 -6.43 11.97 -10.55
C LEU A 193 -7.68 11.87 -9.68
N ILE A 194 -7.51 12.07 -8.37
CA ILE A 194 -8.61 12.16 -7.42
C ILE A 194 -8.70 13.57 -6.85
N GLU A 195 -9.86 14.17 -6.97
CA GLU A 195 -10.17 15.46 -6.38
C GLU A 195 -11.50 15.38 -5.60
N LYS A 196 -11.50 15.88 -4.34
CA LYS A 196 -12.68 15.88 -3.46
C LYS A 196 -13.42 14.54 -3.42
N GLY A 197 -12.65 13.45 -3.37
CA GLY A 197 -13.19 12.09 -3.31
C GLY A 197 -13.69 11.50 -4.63
N ARG A 198 -13.56 12.22 -5.75
CA ARG A 198 -14.01 11.77 -7.09
C ARG A 198 -12.84 11.45 -7.99
N HIS A 199 -13.01 10.44 -8.83
CA HIS A 199 -12.10 10.16 -9.93
C HIS A 199 -12.36 11.17 -11.05
N ILE A 200 -11.38 12.00 -11.35
CA ILE A 200 -11.49 13.09 -12.33
C ILE A 200 -10.99 12.67 -13.70
N ASP A 201 -9.83 12.00 -13.73
CA ASP A 201 -9.17 11.66 -15.00
C ASP A 201 -8.27 10.43 -14.87
N THR A 202 -8.00 9.78 -16.01
CA THR A 202 -7.03 8.69 -16.18
C THR A 202 -6.11 9.03 -17.34
N PHE A 203 -4.81 8.91 -17.16
CA PHE A 203 -3.81 9.30 -18.15
C PHE A 203 -2.62 8.34 -18.15
N ASP A 204 -1.93 8.29 -19.30
CA ASP A 204 -0.66 7.57 -19.44
C ASP A 204 0.47 8.37 -18.80
N VAL A 205 1.18 7.73 -17.87
CA VAL A 205 2.27 8.36 -17.11
C VAL A 205 3.56 8.42 -17.92
N LYS A 206 3.81 7.44 -18.80
CA LYS A 206 5.06 7.29 -19.54
C LYS A 206 5.04 8.09 -20.84
N HIS A 207 3.94 8.07 -21.56
CA HIS A 207 3.82 8.62 -22.91
C HIS A 207 2.86 9.82 -23.03
N GLY A 208 2.10 10.12 -21.96
CA GLY A 208 1.14 11.20 -21.95
C GLY A 208 1.79 12.60 -21.95
N SER A 209 1.42 13.46 -22.89
CA SER A 209 1.85 14.88 -22.93
C SER A 209 1.40 15.66 -21.69
N ASP A 210 0.29 15.25 -21.08
CA ASP A 210 -0.36 15.95 -19.98
C ASP A 210 0.21 15.64 -18.59
N TRP A 211 1.18 14.72 -18.50
CA TRP A 211 1.83 14.37 -17.24
C TRP A 211 2.24 15.60 -16.40
N LYS A 212 2.80 16.63 -17.05
CA LYS A 212 3.25 17.86 -16.37
C LYS A 212 2.09 18.60 -15.69
N LYS A 213 0.91 18.61 -16.32
CA LYS A 213 -0.30 19.24 -15.78
C LYS A 213 -0.75 18.55 -14.49
N TYR A 214 -0.71 17.21 -14.46
CA TYR A 214 -1.14 16.44 -13.30
C TYR A 214 -0.09 16.40 -12.18
N ALA A 215 1.20 16.48 -12.55
CA ALA A 215 2.30 16.58 -11.58
C ALA A 215 2.28 17.89 -10.75
N LEU A 216 1.66 18.94 -11.27
CA LEU A 216 1.49 20.23 -10.56
C LEU A 216 0.31 20.20 -9.55
N VAL A 217 -0.57 19.22 -9.64
CA VAL A 217 -1.76 19.08 -8.77
C VAL A 217 -1.48 18.13 -7.59
N ALA A 218 -0.42 17.35 -7.65
CA ALA A 218 0.03 16.43 -6.59
C ALA A 218 0.81 17.16 -5.52
#